data_cf162aecdd37afbdf125542241c9d5f1
#
_entry.id   cf162aecdd37afbdf125542241c9d5f1
#
_cell.length_a   1.000
_cell.length_b   1.000
_cell.length_c   1.000
_cell.angle_alpha   90.00
_cell.angle_beta   90.00
_cell.angle_gamma   90.00
#
_symmetry.space_group_name_H-M   'P 1'
#
loop_
_entity.id
_entity.type
_entity.pdbx_description
1 polymer ?
#
loop_
_entity_poly.entity_id
_entity_poly.type
_entity_poly.pdbx_seq_one_letter_code
_entity_poly.pdbx_strand_id
1 'polypeptide(L)'
;MTAFPEGTILGYPRIGRRRELKKAVEAYWAGRIDEQELERTAADLRAATRERLAALGLGRDDSAIPESFSYYDQVLDAAVTVGAIPARFDDLRDADGTIGLPAYFTVARGEGERAPLEMTKWFDSNYHYLVPEIGPDT
;
A
#
# COMPACT_ATOMS: atom_id res chain seq x y z
N MET A 1 18.30 -19.59 19.86
CA MET A 1 18.48 -18.13 20.08
C MET A 1 18.37 -17.46 18.72
N THR A 2 17.40 -16.60 18.53
CA THR A 2 17.29 -15.80 17.30
C THR A 2 18.40 -14.76 17.34
N ALA A 3 19.38 -14.86 16.45
CA ALA A 3 20.42 -13.85 16.34
C ALA A 3 19.78 -12.55 15.83
N PHE A 4 20.08 -11.43 16.47
CA PHE A 4 19.68 -10.12 15.93
C PHE A 4 20.41 -9.88 14.62
N PRO A 5 19.77 -9.24 13.63
CA PRO A 5 20.43 -8.87 12.40
C PRO A 5 21.56 -7.86 12.67
N GLU A 6 22.67 -7.96 11.95
CA GLU A 6 23.80 -7.04 12.07
C GLU A 6 23.45 -5.62 11.58
N GLY A 7 22.44 -5.51 10.73
CA GLY A 7 21.94 -4.25 10.22
C GLY A 7 20.49 -4.35 9.78
N THR A 8 19.81 -3.22 9.73
CA THR A 8 18.43 -3.10 9.26
C THR A 8 18.21 -1.75 8.60
N ILE A 9 17.07 -1.60 7.93
CA ILE A 9 16.59 -0.34 7.39
C ILE A 9 15.17 -0.07 7.90
N LEU A 10 14.75 1.19 7.96
CA LEU A 10 13.40 1.56 8.36
C LEU A 10 12.36 1.35 7.25
N GLY A 11 12.80 1.32 6.01
CA GLY A 11 11.97 1.09 4.83
C GLY A 11 12.77 1.31 3.56
N TYR A 12 12.14 1.05 2.42
CA TYR A 12 12.72 1.23 1.10
C TYR A 12 11.72 1.93 0.17
N PRO A 13 12.15 2.88 -0.69
CA PRO A 13 11.24 3.56 -1.61
C PRO A 13 10.51 2.58 -2.53
N ARG A 14 9.17 2.60 -2.47
CA ARG A 14 8.31 1.68 -3.22
C ARG A 14 8.05 2.09 -4.67
N ILE A 15 8.29 3.36 -4.99
CA ILE A 15 7.83 3.96 -6.25
C ILE A 15 8.56 3.43 -7.50
N GLY A 16 9.75 2.86 -7.34
CA GLY A 16 10.63 2.46 -8.42
C GLY A 16 11.52 3.60 -8.92
N ARG A 17 12.67 3.26 -9.55
CA ARG A 17 13.68 4.23 -10.00
C ARG A 17 13.16 5.21 -11.05
N ARG A 18 12.19 4.77 -11.87
CA ARG A 18 11.56 5.54 -12.94
C ARG A 18 10.09 5.82 -12.65
N ARG A 19 9.70 5.69 -11.37
CA ARG A 19 8.32 5.88 -10.90
C ARG A 19 7.36 4.84 -11.51
N GLU A 20 7.81 3.60 -11.64
CA GLU A 20 7.06 2.50 -12.28
C GLU A 20 5.73 2.27 -11.58
N LEU A 21 5.72 2.23 -10.23
CA LEU A 21 4.49 2.02 -9.48
C LEU A 21 3.46 3.13 -9.75
N LYS A 22 3.89 4.39 -9.71
CA LYS A 22 2.99 5.52 -9.99
C LYS A 22 2.37 5.41 -11.39
N LYS A 23 3.20 5.12 -12.39
CA LYS A 23 2.73 4.97 -13.77
C LYS A 23 1.75 3.81 -13.93
N ALA A 24 2.01 2.67 -13.26
CA ALA A 24 1.13 1.51 -13.28
C ALA A 24 -0.21 1.81 -12.61
N VAL A 25 -0.20 2.43 -11.43
CA VAL A 25 -1.42 2.84 -10.72
C VAL A 25 -2.24 3.82 -11.55
N GLU A 26 -1.62 4.84 -12.14
CA GLU A 26 -2.31 5.79 -13.03
C GLU A 26 -2.85 5.13 -14.31
N ALA A 27 -2.13 4.14 -14.86
CA ALA A 27 -2.59 3.37 -16.01
C ALA A 27 -3.79 2.48 -15.66
N TYR A 28 -3.76 1.85 -14.49
CA TYR A 28 -4.87 1.06 -13.97
C TYR A 28 -6.12 1.93 -13.78
N TRP A 29 -6.01 3.07 -13.13
CA TRP A 29 -7.13 4.00 -12.95
C TRP A 29 -7.71 4.51 -14.27
N ALA A 30 -6.88 4.62 -15.29
CA ALA A 30 -7.30 5.02 -16.63
C ALA A 30 -7.82 3.85 -17.49
N GLY A 31 -7.89 2.63 -16.92
CA GLY A 31 -8.34 1.44 -17.65
C GLY A 31 -7.40 0.97 -18.76
N ARG A 32 -6.12 1.42 -18.75
CA ARG A 32 -5.12 1.02 -19.76
C ARG A 32 -4.43 -0.30 -19.43
N ILE A 33 -4.41 -0.68 -18.18
CA ILE A 33 -3.94 -2.00 -17.71
C ILE A 33 -4.98 -2.58 -16.75
N ASP A 34 -4.99 -3.89 -16.59
CA ASP A 34 -5.83 -4.59 -15.64
C ASP A 34 -5.14 -4.75 -14.26
N GLU A 35 -5.88 -5.31 -13.32
CA GLU A 35 -5.40 -5.57 -11.96
C GLU A 35 -4.19 -6.51 -11.96
N GLN A 36 -4.22 -7.57 -12.78
CA GLN A 36 -3.14 -8.55 -12.86
C GLN A 36 -1.82 -7.91 -13.35
N GLU A 37 -1.88 -6.98 -14.29
CA GLU A 37 -0.70 -6.28 -14.76
C GLU A 37 -0.16 -5.29 -13.72
N LEU A 38 -1.05 -4.61 -12.97
CA LEU A 38 -0.66 -3.79 -11.84
C LEU A 38 0.03 -4.63 -10.75
N GLU A 39 -0.54 -5.76 -10.38
CA GLU A 39 0.03 -6.67 -9.39
C GLU A 39 1.38 -7.23 -9.82
N ARG A 40 1.54 -7.57 -11.11
CA ARG A 40 2.82 -8.01 -11.67
C ARG A 40 3.88 -6.93 -11.54
N THR A 41 3.56 -5.68 -11.89
CA THR A 41 4.48 -4.55 -11.74
C THR A 41 4.90 -4.37 -10.28
N ALA A 42 3.96 -4.49 -9.34
CA ALA A 42 4.23 -4.42 -7.91
C ALA A 42 5.15 -5.56 -7.44
N ALA A 43 4.90 -6.79 -7.90
CA ALA A 43 5.72 -7.96 -7.58
C ALA A 43 7.16 -7.81 -8.10
N ASP A 44 7.33 -7.33 -9.32
CA ASP A 44 8.65 -7.08 -9.92
C ASP A 44 9.44 -6.02 -9.15
N LEU A 45 8.79 -4.93 -8.74
CA LEU A 45 9.42 -3.89 -7.91
C LEU A 45 9.86 -4.42 -6.54
N ARG A 46 9.02 -5.24 -5.90
CA ARG A 46 9.35 -5.88 -4.61
C ARG A 46 10.50 -6.87 -4.76
N ALA A 47 10.51 -7.67 -5.81
CA ALA A 47 11.60 -8.61 -6.12
C ALA A 47 12.93 -7.86 -6.32
N ALA A 48 12.92 -6.81 -7.16
CA ALA A 48 14.10 -5.99 -7.42
C ALA A 48 14.63 -5.30 -6.15
N THR A 49 13.75 -4.85 -5.27
CA THR A 49 14.14 -4.28 -3.96
C THR A 49 14.84 -5.32 -3.11
N ARG A 50 14.28 -6.53 -2.99
CA ARG A 50 14.90 -7.62 -2.21
C ARG A 50 16.26 -8.03 -2.76
N GLU A 51 16.40 -8.15 -4.07
CA GLU A 51 17.68 -8.43 -4.72
C GLU A 51 18.71 -7.34 -4.41
N ARG A 52 18.33 -6.09 -4.51
CA ARG A 52 19.19 -4.95 -4.21
C ARG A 52 19.66 -4.94 -2.76
N LEU A 53 18.76 -5.18 -1.82
CA LEU A 53 19.08 -5.21 -0.39
C LEU A 53 19.98 -6.41 -0.05
N ALA A 54 19.71 -7.57 -0.64
CA ALA A 54 20.57 -8.74 -0.49
C ALA A 54 21.99 -8.48 -1.02
N ALA A 55 22.13 -7.81 -2.17
CA ALA A 55 23.41 -7.40 -2.73
C ALA A 55 24.19 -6.41 -1.87
N LEU A 56 23.49 -5.67 -0.99
CA LEU A 56 24.08 -4.76 -0.01
C LEU A 56 24.39 -5.42 1.34
N GLY A 57 24.20 -6.73 1.46
CA GLY A 57 24.51 -7.49 2.66
C GLY A 57 23.35 -7.56 3.68
N LEU A 58 22.16 -7.03 3.36
CA LEU A 58 20.98 -7.26 4.17
C LEU A 58 20.39 -8.62 3.77
N GLY A 59 20.44 -9.57 4.70
CA GLY A 59 20.05 -10.96 4.47
C GLY A 59 18.59 -11.10 3.99
N ARG A 60 18.29 -12.27 3.44
CA ARG A 60 16.92 -12.62 3.03
C ARG A 60 16.01 -12.94 4.21
N ASP A 61 16.57 -13.07 5.39
CA ASP A 61 15.83 -13.36 6.60
C ASP A 61 15.06 -12.12 7.05
N ASP A 62 13.78 -12.26 7.14
CA ASP A 62 12.78 -11.20 7.20
C ASP A 62 12.93 -10.21 8.35
N SER A 63 13.68 -10.56 9.40
CA SER A 63 13.88 -9.69 10.56
C SER A 63 14.72 -8.44 10.28
N ALA A 64 15.51 -8.44 9.20
CA ALA A 64 16.39 -7.32 8.87
C ALA A 64 15.73 -6.29 7.94
N ILE A 65 14.67 -6.66 7.24
CA ILE A 65 14.06 -5.85 6.18
C ILE A 65 12.57 -5.75 6.41
N PRO A 66 12.04 -4.61 6.89
CA PRO A 66 10.61 -4.42 7.02
C PRO A 66 9.92 -4.37 5.66
N GLU A 67 8.73 -4.91 5.55
CA GLU A 67 7.87 -4.72 4.39
C GLU A 67 7.31 -3.29 4.41
N SER A 68 7.77 -2.47 3.49
CA SER A 68 7.38 -1.06 3.37
C SER A 68 6.65 -0.77 2.06
N PHE A 69 6.29 -1.80 1.29
CA PHE A 69 5.54 -1.63 0.06
C PHE A 69 4.11 -1.22 0.34
N SER A 70 3.58 -0.32 -0.48
CA SER A 70 2.18 0.08 -0.53
C SER A 70 1.82 0.42 -1.96
N TYR A 71 0.61 0.10 -2.39
CA TYR A 71 0.13 0.52 -3.72
C TYR A 71 -0.12 2.03 -3.78
N TYR A 72 -0.59 2.62 -2.68
CA TYR A 72 -0.97 4.03 -2.68
C TYR A 72 -0.63 4.75 -1.37
N ASP A 73 -1.18 4.32 -0.23
CA ASP A 73 -1.00 4.98 1.06
C ASP A 73 -0.87 3.97 2.20
N GLN A 74 0.20 4.10 2.99
CA GLN A 74 0.50 3.18 4.09
C GLN A 74 -0.48 3.30 5.25
N VAL A 75 -1.08 4.47 5.46
CA VAL A 75 -2.11 4.65 6.49
C VAL A 75 -3.38 3.92 6.08
N LEU A 76 -3.76 4.00 4.80
CA LEU A 76 -4.87 3.21 4.27
C LEU A 76 -4.60 1.70 4.37
N ASP A 77 -3.37 1.26 4.08
CA ASP A 77 -2.99 -0.15 4.23
C ASP A 77 -3.21 -0.64 5.66
N ALA A 78 -2.82 0.17 6.65
CA ALA A 78 -3.06 -0.14 8.06
C ALA A 78 -4.55 -0.18 8.39
N ALA A 79 -5.33 0.79 7.92
CA ALA A 79 -6.78 0.84 8.12
C ALA A 79 -7.47 -0.40 7.54
N VAL A 80 -7.11 -0.80 6.33
CA VAL A 80 -7.62 -2.03 5.69
C VAL A 80 -7.23 -3.27 6.50
N THR A 81 -5.99 -3.35 6.94
CA THR A 81 -5.47 -4.51 7.70
C THR A 81 -6.24 -4.73 9.02
N VAL A 82 -6.61 -3.66 9.70
CA VAL A 82 -7.36 -3.75 10.97
C VAL A 82 -8.89 -3.68 10.79
N GLY A 83 -9.37 -3.60 9.55
CA GLY A 83 -10.79 -3.54 9.23
C GLY A 83 -11.45 -2.18 9.48
N ALA A 84 -10.67 -1.12 9.74
CA ALA A 84 -11.16 0.24 10.00
C ALA A 84 -11.60 0.95 8.71
N ILE A 85 -12.62 0.41 8.05
CA ILE A 85 -13.20 0.93 6.82
C ILE A 85 -14.64 1.35 7.08
N PRO A 86 -15.03 2.59 6.73
CA PRO A 86 -16.37 3.10 6.99
C PRO A 86 -17.47 2.26 6.32
N ALA A 87 -18.62 2.17 6.97
CA ALA A 87 -19.76 1.37 6.52
C ALA A 87 -20.24 1.71 5.09
N ARG A 88 -19.99 2.93 4.60
CA ARG A 88 -20.33 3.29 3.21
C ARG A 88 -19.56 2.48 2.14
N PHE A 89 -18.58 1.66 2.55
CA PHE A 89 -17.82 0.77 1.68
C PHE A 89 -18.06 -0.71 1.98
N ASP A 90 -18.99 -1.06 2.86
CA ASP A 90 -19.22 -2.45 3.28
C ASP A 90 -19.66 -3.37 2.13
N ASP A 91 -20.36 -2.83 1.15
CA ASP A 91 -20.76 -3.53 -0.07
C ASP A 91 -19.59 -3.91 -0.99
N LEU A 92 -18.40 -3.32 -0.75
CA LEU A 92 -17.19 -3.60 -1.51
C LEU A 92 -16.32 -4.69 -0.88
N ARG A 93 -16.72 -5.20 0.30
CA ARG A 93 -15.98 -6.28 0.96
C ARG A 93 -16.20 -7.59 0.22
N ASP A 94 -15.13 -8.36 0.12
CA ASP A 94 -15.20 -9.73 -0.36
C ASP A 94 -15.98 -10.63 0.60
N ALA A 95 -16.28 -11.85 0.19
CA ALA A 95 -17.08 -12.80 0.98
C ALA A 95 -16.45 -13.14 2.35
N ASP A 96 -15.15 -13.00 2.48
CA ASP A 96 -14.39 -13.19 3.73
C ASP A 96 -14.25 -11.90 4.57
N GLY A 97 -14.85 -10.79 4.12
CA GLY A 97 -14.82 -9.49 4.77
C GLY A 97 -13.59 -8.66 4.44
N THR A 98 -12.70 -9.12 3.58
CA THR A 98 -11.50 -8.38 3.16
C THR A 98 -11.84 -7.29 2.14
N ILE A 99 -10.88 -6.38 1.93
CA ILE A 99 -10.94 -5.33 0.91
C ILE A 99 -9.90 -5.68 -0.17
N GLY A 100 -10.39 -6.06 -1.35
CA GLY A 100 -9.54 -6.29 -2.51
C GLY A 100 -8.99 -5.00 -3.12
N LEU A 101 -8.09 -5.13 -4.08
CA LEU A 101 -7.38 -3.98 -4.67
C LEU A 101 -8.31 -2.97 -5.35
N PRO A 102 -9.34 -3.37 -6.12
CA PRO A 102 -10.31 -2.41 -6.68
C PRO A 102 -11.03 -1.60 -5.60
N ALA A 103 -11.52 -2.28 -4.56
CA ALA A 103 -12.19 -1.64 -3.43
C ALA A 103 -11.25 -0.71 -2.64
N TYR A 104 -9.99 -1.09 -2.47
CA TYR A 104 -8.94 -0.26 -1.87
C TYR A 104 -8.83 1.09 -2.58
N PHE A 105 -8.80 1.10 -3.91
CA PHE A 105 -8.76 2.34 -4.67
C PHE A 105 -10.07 3.12 -4.62
N THR A 106 -11.22 2.45 -4.50
CA THR A 106 -12.51 3.13 -4.29
C THR A 106 -12.55 3.83 -2.93
N VAL A 107 -12.03 3.21 -1.87
CA VAL A 107 -11.88 3.85 -0.55
C VAL A 107 -10.98 5.08 -0.64
N ALA A 108 -9.88 4.99 -1.40
CA ALA A 108 -8.91 6.08 -1.55
C ALA A 108 -9.42 7.26 -2.39
N ARG A 109 -10.25 7.03 -3.39
CA ARG A 109 -10.59 8.02 -4.42
C ARG A 109 -12.09 8.34 -4.51
N GLY A 110 -12.93 7.53 -3.89
CA GLY A 110 -14.37 7.59 -4.06
C GLY A 110 -14.83 6.99 -5.39
N GLU A 111 -16.13 6.89 -5.54
CA GLU A 111 -16.78 6.41 -6.76
C GLU A 111 -18.20 6.98 -6.86
N GLY A 112 -18.52 7.68 -7.93
CA GLY A 112 -19.80 8.33 -8.10
C GLY A 112 -20.10 9.31 -6.94
N GLU A 113 -21.18 9.07 -6.21
CA GLU A 113 -21.55 9.88 -5.03
C GLU A 113 -20.88 9.41 -3.73
N ARG A 114 -20.16 8.30 -3.78
CA ARG A 114 -19.44 7.73 -2.62
C ARG A 114 -18.17 8.53 -2.35
N ALA A 115 -18.16 9.28 -1.27
CA ALA A 115 -17.00 10.10 -0.88
C ALA A 115 -15.82 9.22 -0.46
N PRO A 116 -14.58 9.56 -0.89
CA PRO A 116 -13.37 8.91 -0.41
C PRO A 116 -13.09 9.22 1.06
N LEU A 117 -12.05 8.60 1.62
CA LEU A 117 -11.45 9.08 2.86
C LEU A 117 -10.83 10.46 2.62
N GLU A 118 -10.84 11.30 3.66
CA GLU A 118 -10.19 12.60 3.61
C GLU A 118 -8.67 12.45 3.46
N MET A 119 -8.06 13.31 2.66
CA MET A 119 -6.61 13.39 2.52
C MET A 119 -6.09 14.63 3.22
N THR A 120 -5.06 14.47 4.05
CA THR A 120 -4.42 15.58 4.75
C THR A 120 -2.89 15.47 4.70
N LYS A 121 -2.22 16.59 5.00
CA LYS A 121 -0.76 16.63 5.12
C LYS A 121 -0.30 16.06 6.46
N TRP A 122 0.84 15.38 6.42
CA TRP A 122 1.60 15.06 7.61
C TRP A 122 2.46 16.28 8.01
N PHE A 123 1.98 17.03 9.01
CA PHE A 123 2.60 18.27 9.48
C PHE A 123 2.97 19.22 8.32
N ASP A 124 4.13 19.85 8.37
CA ASP A 124 4.64 20.77 7.33
C ASP A 124 5.35 20.05 6.16
N SER A 125 5.22 18.74 6.06
CA SER A 125 5.78 17.95 4.97
C SER A 125 4.95 18.03 3.68
N ASN A 126 5.51 17.54 2.59
CA ASN A 126 4.76 17.28 1.34
C ASN A 126 4.09 15.89 1.33
N TYR A 127 4.22 15.14 2.41
CA TYR A 127 3.57 13.84 2.54
C TYR A 127 2.10 14.03 2.91
N HIS A 128 1.24 13.44 2.09
CA HIS A 128 -0.20 13.37 2.33
C HIS A 128 -0.60 11.94 2.64
N TYR A 129 -1.55 11.76 3.53
CA TYR A 129 -2.10 10.45 3.88
C TYR A 129 -3.62 10.51 3.94
N LEU A 130 -4.25 9.35 3.80
CA LEU A 130 -5.69 9.19 3.95
C LEU A 130 -6.05 9.04 5.42
N VAL A 131 -6.99 9.83 5.90
CA VAL A 131 -7.39 9.85 7.30
C VAL A 131 -8.37 8.71 7.57
N PRO A 132 -8.03 7.75 8.44
CA PRO A 132 -8.96 6.71 8.84
C PRO A 132 -10.16 7.31 9.58
N GLU A 133 -11.35 6.81 9.28
CA GLU A 133 -12.56 7.13 10.03
C GLU A 133 -12.80 6.04 11.07
N ILE A 134 -12.57 6.37 12.32
CA ILE A 134 -12.68 5.42 13.45
C ILE A 134 -13.81 5.90 14.36
N GLY A 135 -14.78 5.05 14.56
CA GLY A 135 -15.96 5.30 15.41
C GLY A 135 -16.17 4.17 16.44
N PRO A 136 -17.22 4.28 17.25
CA PRO A 136 -17.54 3.26 18.25
C PRO A 136 -17.80 1.87 17.68
N ASP A 137 -18.20 1.81 16.41
CA ASP A 137 -18.59 0.58 15.71
C ASP A 137 -17.51 0.07 14.73
N THR A 138 -16.30 0.61 14.82
CA THR A 138 -15.18 0.26 13.92
C THR A 138 -14.43 -0.97 14.42
#